data_6d99c8cece11049fdae7f6f49c2e85e2
#
_entry.id   6d99c8cece11049fdae7f6f49c2e85e2
#
_cell.length_a   1.000
_cell.length_b   1.000
_cell.length_c   1.000
_cell.angle_alpha   90.00
_cell.angle_beta   90.00
_cell.angle_gamma   90.00
#
_symmetry.space_group_name_H-M   'P 1'
#
loop_
_entity.id
_entity.type
_entity.pdbx_description
1 polymer ?
#
loop_
_entity_poly.entity_id
_entity_poly.type
_entity_poly.pdbx_seq_one_letter_code
_entity_poly.pdbx_strand_id
1 'polypeptide(L)'
;MGLVLSSTALAQEKVETTICGDFVNEYIWRGLKLADVAVQPTLGVGYKGLSLTAWGSYGLSNKDDVKEFDLTLAYSIGGLNIGITDYWFSEMASGGDPDGRYFKYNAHSTNHVFEGNIGYDFGFASLQWYTNFAGNDYKENGKRAYSSYLEASVPFQLATVDWKATAAAVPFESPQYGTSGFAVTNLSLRATKEIKVTDTFSIPIFGQLTANPCSQKAYLVLGFTLQP
;
A
#
# COMPACT_ATOMS: atom_id res chain seq x y z
N MET A 1 2.32 -1.68 1.91
CA MET A 1 1.64 -0.93 2.99
C MET A 1 0.91 -1.91 3.87
N GLY A 2 1.46 -2.23 5.05
CA GLY A 2 0.83 -3.14 5.99
C GLY A 2 -0.13 -2.35 6.86
N LEU A 3 -1.45 -2.38 6.56
CA LEU A 3 -2.45 -1.99 7.55
C LEU A 3 -2.35 -2.98 8.71
N VAL A 4 -1.84 -2.54 9.85
CA VAL A 4 -2.01 -3.25 11.11
C VAL A 4 -3.47 -3.05 11.53
N LEU A 5 -4.34 -3.96 11.09
CA LEU A 5 -5.70 -4.03 11.61
C LEU A 5 -5.64 -4.83 12.91
N SER A 6 -5.55 -4.14 14.04
CA SER A 6 -5.84 -4.75 15.34
C SER A 6 -7.36 -4.94 15.43
N SER A 7 -7.80 -6.18 15.25
CA SER A 7 -9.18 -6.61 15.49
C SER A 7 -9.46 -6.63 16.99
N THR A 8 -10.13 -5.62 17.54
CA THR A 8 -10.94 -5.79 18.75
C THR A 8 -12.18 -4.91 18.61
N ALA A 9 -13.28 -5.59 18.27
CA ALA A 9 -14.60 -5.03 18.36
C ALA A 9 -14.95 -4.76 19.82
N LEU A 10 -14.88 -3.50 20.24
CA LEU A 10 -15.73 -2.86 21.26
C LEU A 10 -15.38 -1.38 21.24
N ALA A 11 -16.39 -0.56 21.15
CA ALA A 11 -16.31 0.88 20.97
C ALA A 11 -15.22 1.54 21.84
N GLN A 12 -14.07 1.77 21.26
CA GLN A 12 -13.02 2.56 21.89
C GLN A 12 -13.42 4.04 21.73
N GLU A 13 -13.80 4.69 22.82
CA GLU A 13 -14.15 6.12 22.83
C GLU A 13 -12.92 7.04 22.68
N LYS A 14 -11.73 6.47 22.47
CA LYS A 14 -10.46 7.20 22.33
C LYS A 14 -10.12 7.45 20.87
N VAL A 15 -9.64 8.65 20.60
CA VAL A 15 -8.93 8.97 19.35
C VAL A 15 -7.64 8.17 19.30
N GLU A 16 -7.42 7.44 18.23
CA GLU A 16 -6.18 6.70 17.95
C GLU A 16 -5.29 7.56 17.05
N THR A 17 -3.99 7.56 17.33
CA THR A 17 -3.01 8.26 16.51
C THR A 17 -1.93 7.28 16.06
N THR A 18 -1.51 7.41 14.80
CA THR A 18 -0.40 6.65 14.22
C THR A 18 0.69 7.63 13.81
N ILE A 19 1.90 7.41 14.28
CA ILE A 19 3.10 8.12 13.86
C ILE A 19 4.18 7.07 13.72
N CYS A 20 4.61 6.80 12.47
CA CYS A 20 5.71 5.86 12.25
C CYS A 20 6.42 6.18 10.93
N GLY A 21 7.57 5.54 10.71
CA GLY A 21 8.31 5.62 9.46
C GLY A 21 9.01 4.31 9.17
N ASP A 22 8.75 3.74 8.00
CA ASP A 22 9.46 2.58 7.49
C ASP A 22 10.72 3.02 6.75
N PHE A 23 11.81 2.29 6.97
CA PHE A 23 13.03 2.37 6.19
C PHE A 23 13.22 1.06 5.45
N VAL A 24 13.30 1.12 4.12
CA VAL A 24 13.33 -0.06 3.26
C VAL A 24 14.48 0.03 2.25
N ASN A 25 15.05 -1.12 1.90
CA ASN A 25 16.07 -1.19 0.83
C ASN A 25 15.45 -1.05 -0.56
N GLU A 26 14.16 -1.37 -0.72
CA GLU A 26 13.40 -1.24 -1.96
C GLU A 26 11.94 -0.96 -1.63
N TYR A 27 11.29 -0.07 -2.38
CA TYR A 27 9.85 0.12 -2.32
C TYR A 27 9.17 -0.78 -3.35
N ILE A 28 8.55 -1.84 -2.89
CA ILE A 28 7.75 -2.77 -3.71
C ILE A 28 6.27 -2.62 -3.35
N TRP A 29 5.49 -2.15 -4.31
CA TRP A 29 4.04 -1.99 -4.19
C TRP A 29 3.31 -2.95 -5.10
N ARG A 30 2.52 -3.87 -4.53
CA ARG A 30 1.69 -4.85 -5.27
C ARG A 30 2.46 -5.61 -6.36
N GLY A 31 3.73 -5.96 -6.09
CA GLY A 31 4.62 -6.65 -7.03
C GLY A 31 5.33 -5.76 -8.03
N LEU A 32 5.18 -4.44 -7.94
CA LEU A 32 5.88 -3.44 -8.75
C LEU A 32 6.97 -2.75 -7.91
N LYS A 33 8.15 -2.59 -8.48
CA LYS A 33 9.21 -1.78 -7.86
C LYS A 33 8.99 -0.31 -8.24
N LEU A 34 8.81 0.55 -7.22
CA LEU A 34 8.57 1.98 -7.38
C LEU A 34 9.78 2.83 -6.99
N ALA A 35 10.62 2.35 -6.04
CA ALA A 35 11.85 3.04 -5.66
C ALA A 35 12.91 2.04 -5.17
N ASP A 36 14.16 2.50 -5.13
CA ASP A 36 15.27 1.88 -4.41
C ASP A 36 15.14 2.18 -2.90
N VAL A 37 16.23 2.38 -2.18
CA VAL A 37 16.22 2.70 -0.75
C VAL A 37 15.32 3.89 -0.46
N ALA A 38 14.33 3.70 0.41
CA ALA A 38 13.33 4.73 0.69
C ALA A 38 13.00 4.85 2.18
N VAL A 39 12.53 6.04 2.55
CA VAL A 39 11.86 6.32 3.83
C VAL A 39 10.39 6.57 3.57
N GLN A 40 9.53 5.97 4.42
CA GLN A 40 8.09 5.94 4.22
C GLN A 40 7.36 6.37 5.50
N PRO A 41 7.21 7.69 5.75
CA PRO A 41 6.50 8.21 6.91
C PRO A 41 5.00 7.95 6.81
N THR A 42 4.38 7.70 7.96
CA THR A 42 2.93 7.56 8.16
C THR A 42 2.46 8.43 9.31
N LEU A 43 1.41 9.19 9.06
CA LEU A 43 0.65 9.92 10.07
C LEU A 43 -0.81 9.53 9.96
N GLY A 44 -1.44 9.18 11.08
CA GLY A 44 -2.82 8.74 11.07
C GLY A 44 -3.60 9.22 12.29
N VAL A 45 -4.91 9.38 12.11
CA VAL A 45 -5.87 9.59 13.19
C VAL A 45 -7.09 8.72 12.94
N GLY A 46 -7.58 8.08 14.01
CA GLY A 46 -8.74 7.20 13.97
C GLY A 46 -9.73 7.50 15.08
N TYR A 47 -11.00 7.30 14.80
CA TYR A 47 -12.08 7.39 15.79
C TYR A 47 -13.27 6.55 15.38
N LYS A 48 -13.68 5.61 16.24
CA LYS A 48 -14.85 4.72 16.02
C LYS A 48 -14.89 4.05 14.65
N GLY A 49 -13.75 3.52 14.22
CA GLY A 49 -13.61 2.83 12.94
C GLY A 49 -13.34 3.74 11.74
N LEU A 50 -13.60 5.03 11.84
CA LEU A 50 -13.20 6.00 10.82
C LEU A 50 -11.73 6.38 11.01
N SER A 51 -10.94 6.40 9.93
CA SER A 51 -9.54 6.80 9.96
C SER A 51 -9.18 7.69 8.78
N LEU A 52 -8.28 8.62 9.04
CA LEU A 52 -7.59 9.42 8.02
C LEU A 52 -6.10 9.20 8.17
N THR A 53 -5.44 8.78 7.09
CA THR A 53 -4.01 8.49 7.08
C THR A 53 -3.33 9.26 5.96
N ALA A 54 -2.24 9.93 6.28
CA ALA A 54 -1.28 10.46 5.32
C ALA A 54 -0.06 9.55 5.32
N TRP A 55 0.35 9.10 4.14
CA TRP A 55 1.53 8.28 3.93
C TRP A 55 2.36 8.86 2.80
N GLY A 56 3.65 8.62 2.79
CA GLY A 56 4.50 9.04 1.70
C GLY A 56 5.67 8.09 1.48
N SER A 57 6.34 8.23 0.33
CA SER A 57 7.59 7.53 0.02
C SER A 57 8.58 8.49 -0.64
N TYR A 58 9.79 8.52 -0.11
CA TYR A 58 10.89 9.33 -0.61
C TYR A 58 12.13 8.47 -0.80
N GLY A 59 12.59 8.32 -2.05
CA GLY A 59 13.82 7.63 -2.40
C GLY A 59 15.05 8.35 -1.86
N LEU A 60 15.97 7.61 -1.28
CA LEU A 60 17.20 8.15 -0.67
C LEU A 60 18.45 7.91 -1.52
N SER A 61 18.44 6.92 -2.39
CA SER A 61 19.62 6.48 -3.15
C SER A 61 19.60 6.86 -4.61
N ASN A 62 18.43 7.07 -5.17
CA ASN A 62 18.26 7.43 -6.58
C ASN A 62 17.40 8.70 -6.70
N LYS A 63 17.97 9.77 -7.27
CA LYS A 63 17.30 11.06 -7.45
C LYS A 63 16.09 10.98 -8.39
N ASP A 64 16.07 9.96 -9.26
CA ASP A 64 15.03 9.75 -10.27
C ASP A 64 13.89 8.85 -9.74
N ASP A 65 13.98 8.40 -8.45
CA ASP A 65 12.86 7.70 -7.80
C ASP A 65 11.64 8.61 -7.69
N VAL A 66 10.50 8.06 -8.06
CA VAL A 66 9.21 8.77 -7.94
C VAL A 66 8.88 8.99 -6.48
N LYS A 67 8.57 10.24 -6.12
CA LYS A 67 8.05 10.58 -4.80
C LYS A 67 6.54 10.35 -4.79
N GLU A 68 6.06 9.79 -3.70
CA GLU A 68 4.64 9.47 -3.54
C GLU A 68 4.09 10.07 -2.26
N PHE A 69 2.87 10.55 -2.31
CA PHE A 69 2.12 11.03 -1.16
C PHE A 69 0.65 10.62 -1.27
N ASP A 70 0.17 9.92 -0.26
CA ASP A 70 -1.16 9.32 -0.24
C ASP A 70 -2.00 9.88 0.90
N LEU A 71 -3.25 10.16 0.62
CA LEU A 71 -4.27 10.43 1.63
C LEU A 71 -5.34 9.34 1.58
N THR A 72 -5.52 8.62 2.67
CA THR A 72 -6.53 7.56 2.78
C THR A 72 -7.57 7.90 3.82
N LEU A 73 -8.83 7.92 3.42
CA LEU A 73 -10.00 7.91 4.30
C LEU A 73 -10.58 6.50 4.31
N ALA A 74 -10.70 5.88 5.48
CA ALA A 74 -11.22 4.52 5.59
C ALA A 74 -12.20 4.38 6.76
N TYR A 75 -13.08 3.39 6.64
CA TYR A 75 -13.99 2.98 7.71
C TYR A 75 -13.98 1.46 7.86
N SER A 76 -13.85 1.01 9.12
CA SER A 76 -13.81 -0.41 9.46
C SER A 76 -14.83 -0.74 10.55
N ILE A 77 -15.59 -1.81 10.32
CA ILE A 77 -16.59 -2.31 11.28
C ILE A 77 -16.79 -3.82 11.12
N GLY A 78 -16.62 -4.59 12.21
CA GLY A 78 -16.95 -6.01 12.22
C GLY A 78 -16.24 -6.85 11.15
N GLY A 79 -14.99 -6.53 10.83
CA GLY A 79 -14.21 -7.17 9.76
C GLY A 79 -14.37 -6.54 8.38
N LEU A 80 -15.49 -5.85 8.10
CA LEU A 80 -15.65 -5.06 6.88
C LEU A 80 -14.74 -3.85 6.92
N ASN A 81 -14.04 -3.56 5.83
CA ASN A 81 -13.35 -2.31 5.62
C ASN A 81 -13.67 -1.75 4.24
N ILE A 82 -13.86 -0.43 4.18
CA ILE A 82 -14.04 0.34 2.96
C ILE A 82 -13.16 1.58 3.03
N GLY A 83 -12.68 2.06 1.90
CA GLY A 83 -11.83 3.25 1.90
C GLY A 83 -11.70 3.87 0.52
N ILE A 84 -11.15 5.08 0.54
CA ILE A 84 -10.74 5.82 -0.65
C ILE A 84 -9.33 6.32 -0.39
N THR A 85 -8.45 6.13 -1.36
CA THR A 85 -7.08 6.67 -1.34
C THR A 85 -6.87 7.60 -2.52
N ASP A 86 -6.36 8.77 -2.25
CA ASP A 86 -5.78 9.69 -3.23
C ASP A 86 -4.27 9.44 -3.26
N TYR A 87 -3.78 8.80 -4.31
CA TYR A 87 -2.35 8.62 -4.60
C TYR A 87 -1.87 9.82 -5.42
N TRP A 88 -0.84 10.48 -4.97
CA TRP A 88 -0.13 11.49 -5.76
C TRP A 88 1.31 11.06 -6.01
N PHE A 89 1.74 11.17 -7.25
CA PHE A 89 3.10 10.87 -7.69
C PHE A 89 3.79 12.13 -8.22
N SER A 90 5.06 12.33 -7.88
CA SER A 90 5.83 13.45 -8.44
C SER A 90 5.98 13.34 -9.96
N GLU A 91 5.90 12.13 -10.50
CA GLU A 91 5.99 11.82 -11.92
C GLU A 91 5.10 10.62 -12.25
N MET A 92 4.49 10.63 -13.41
CA MET A 92 3.66 9.54 -13.93
C MET A 92 4.31 8.89 -15.14
N ALA A 93 4.22 7.56 -15.26
CA ALA A 93 4.77 6.81 -16.38
C ALA A 93 4.14 7.19 -17.73
N SER A 94 2.90 7.69 -17.72
CA SER A 94 2.17 8.13 -18.90
C SER A 94 1.20 9.25 -18.57
N GLY A 95 1.19 10.30 -19.35
CA GLY A 95 0.35 11.49 -19.08
C GLY A 95 0.82 12.23 -17.82
N GLY A 96 -0.09 12.89 -17.13
CA GLY A 96 0.20 13.61 -15.89
C GLY A 96 0.74 15.01 -16.09
N ASP A 97 1.16 15.59 -14.99
CA ASP A 97 1.77 16.91 -14.93
C ASP A 97 3.30 16.79 -14.86
N PRO A 98 4.04 17.24 -15.90
CA PRO A 98 5.49 17.14 -15.90
C PRO A 98 6.16 17.98 -14.79
N ASP A 99 5.45 18.99 -14.26
CA ASP A 99 5.94 19.82 -13.16
C ASP A 99 5.66 19.22 -11.77
N GLY A 100 4.95 18.07 -11.70
CA GLY A 100 4.63 17.40 -10.45
C GLY A 100 3.79 18.25 -9.48
N ARG A 101 2.90 19.12 -9.96
CA ARG A 101 2.12 20.03 -9.10
C ARG A 101 1.02 19.28 -8.34
N TYR A 102 1.09 19.27 -7.03
CA TYR A 102 0.15 18.57 -6.17
C TYR A 102 -1.32 19.01 -6.37
N PHE A 103 -1.60 20.32 -6.50
CA PHE A 103 -2.98 20.83 -6.60
C PHE A 103 -3.55 20.84 -8.03
N LYS A 104 -2.98 20.08 -8.95
CA LYS A 104 -3.47 19.95 -10.31
C LYS A 104 -4.33 18.69 -10.46
N TYR A 105 -5.65 18.84 -10.44
CA TYR A 105 -6.64 17.75 -10.49
C TYR A 105 -7.33 17.57 -11.85
N ASN A 106 -6.84 18.21 -12.91
CA ASN A 106 -7.44 18.10 -14.25
C ASN A 106 -7.30 16.67 -14.79
N ALA A 107 -8.42 16.07 -15.17
CA ALA A 107 -8.42 14.74 -15.83
C ALA A 107 -7.41 14.67 -16.99
N HIS A 108 -6.78 13.52 -17.19
CA HIS A 108 -5.73 13.24 -18.18
C HIS A 108 -4.41 14.01 -18.01
N SER A 109 -4.30 14.93 -17.07
CA SER A 109 -3.08 15.71 -16.85
C SER A 109 -2.76 15.92 -15.38
N THR A 110 -3.39 15.15 -14.51
CA THR A 110 -3.11 15.12 -13.06
C THR A 110 -2.10 14.01 -12.74
N ASN A 111 -1.35 14.19 -11.67
CA ASN A 111 -0.52 13.14 -11.07
C ASN A 111 -1.25 12.40 -9.94
N HIS A 112 -2.55 12.63 -9.80
CA HIS A 112 -3.39 11.93 -8.84
C HIS A 112 -4.07 10.72 -9.46
N VAL A 113 -4.20 9.65 -8.66
CA VAL A 113 -5.04 8.48 -8.92
C VAL A 113 -5.90 8.25 -7.70
N PHE A 114 -7.22 8.15 -7.89
CA PHE A 114 -8.16 7.87 -6.81
C PHE A 114 -8.62 6.43 -6.87
N GLU A 115 -8.35 5.68 -5.80
CA GLU A 115 -8.70 4.27 -5.68
C GLU A 115 -9.74 4.09 -4.57
N GLY A 116 -10.80 3.34 -4.87
CA GLY A 116 -11.73 2.83 -3.86
C GLY A 116 -11.37 1.41 -3.49
N ASN A 117 -11.55 1.04 -2.23
CA ASN A 117 -11.40 -0.33 -1.79
C ASN A 117 -12.57 -0.81 -0.93
N ILE A 118 -12.81 -2.11 -1.01
CA ILE A 118 -13.68 -2.86 -0.11
C ILE A 118 -13.02 -4.19 0.24
N GLY A 119 -13.15 -4.61 1.48
CA GLY A 119 -12.60 -5.88 1.89
C GLY A 119 -13.20 -6.40 3.18
N TYR A 120 -12.85 -7.64 3.49
CA TYR A 120 -13.30 -8.31 4.70
C TYR A 120 -12.17 -9.09 5.35
N ASP A 121 -12.00 -8.88 6.65
CA ASP A 121 -11.10 -9.66 7.51
C ASP A 121 -11.90 -10.72 8.25
N PHE A 122 -11.59 -11.99 7.95
CA PHE A 122 -12.20 -13.18 8.58
C PHE A 122 -11.47 -13.59 9.86
N GLY A 123 -10.44 -12.85 10.29
CA GLY A 123 -9.56 -13.16 11.41
C GLY A 123 -8.42 -14.11 11.04
N PHE A 124 -8.68 -15.18 10.30
CA PHE A 124 -7.67 -16.12 9.81
C PHE A 124 -7.17 -15.80 8.40
N ALA A 125 -7.89 -15.00 7.65
CA ALA A 125 -7.55 -14.54 6.30
C ALA A 125 -8.25 -13.22 6.02
N SER A 126 -7.78 -12.47 5.03
CA SER A 126 -8.46 -11.29 4.52
C SER A 126 -8.57 -11.33 3.00
N LEU A 127 -9.63 -10.71 2.48
CA LEU A 127 -9.86 -10.51 1.06
C LEU A 127 -10.10 -9.03 0.82
N GLN A 128 -9.41 -8.44 -0.18
CA GLN A 128 -9.48 -7.02 -0.50
C GLN A 128 -9.63 -6.83 -2.00
N TRP A 129 -10.56 -5.95 -2.40
CA TRP A 129 -10.72 -5.48 -3.76
C TRP A 129 -10.42 -4.00 -3.83
N TYR A 130 -9.66 -3.59 -4.83
CA TYR A 130 -9.28 -2.21 -5.11
C TYR A 130 -9.63 -1.87 -6.55
N THR A 131 -10.07 -0.63 -6.80
CA THR A 131 -10.36 -0.14 -8.16
C THR A 131 -10.11 1.35 -8.25
N ASN A 132 -9.33 1.75 -9.25
CA ASN A 132 -9.18 3.16 -9.60
C ASN A 132 -10.47 3.68 -10.23
N PHE A 133 -11.01 4.77 -9.71
CA PHE A 133 -12.26 5.34 -10.22
C PHE A 133 -12.12 6.76 -10.76
N ALA A 134 -11.04 7.47 -10.41
CA ALA A 134 -10.77 8.83 -10.87
C ALA A 134 -9.26 9.08 -11.00
N GLY A 135 -8.89 10.30 -11.42
CA GLY A 135 -7.50 10.68 -11.63
C GLY A 135 -6.91 10.13 -12.94
N ASN A 136 -5.61 9.92 -13.00
CA ASN A 136 -4.87 9.53 -14.21
C ASN A 136 -4.76 8.00 -14.33
N ASP A 137 -5.84 7.35 -14.72
CA ASP A 137 -5.91 5.91 -14.96
C ASP A 137 -6.65 5.65 -16.27
N TYR A 138 -5.92 5.67 -17.40
CA TYR A 138 -6.46 5.58 -18.74
C TYR A 138 -5.74 4.54 -19.58
N LYS A 139 -6.52 3.85 -20.44
CA LYS A 139 -6.02 2.99 -21.49
C LYS A 139 -5.47 3.83 -22.65
N GLU A 140 -4.67 3.21 -23.52
CA GLU A 140 -4.12 3.87 -24.73
C GLU A 140 -5.19 4.52 -25.62
N ASN A 141 -6.41 3.97 -25.63
CA ASN A 141 -7.53 4.52 -26.39
C ASN A 141 -8.23 5.71 -25.70
N GLY A 142 -7.68 6.23 -24.60
CA GLY A 142 -8.20 7.36 -23.83
C GLY A 142 -9.40 7.04 -22.93
N LYS A 143 -9.86 5.80 -22.88
CA LYS A 143 -10.94 5.39 -21.96
C LYS A 143 -10.36 5.13 -20.58
N ARG A 144 -11.13 5.43 -19.53
CA ARG A 144 -10.76 5.08 -18.15
C ARG A 144 -10.51 3.58 -18.04
N ALA A 145 -9.41 3.21 -17.40
CA ALA A 145 -9.01 1.81 -17.30
C ALA A 145 -9.75 1.07 -16.17
N TYR A 146 -10.10 1.77 -15.10
CA TYR A 146 -10.61 1.16 -13.86
C TYR A 146 -9.66 0.06 -13.36
N SER A 147 -8.36 0.37 -13.37
CA SER A 147 -7.32 -0.55 -12.91
C SER A 147 -7.69 -1.13 -11.57
N SER A 148 -7.79 -2.46 -11.51
CA SER A 148 -8.30 -3.16 -10.33
C SER A 148 -7.32 -4.20 -9.85
N TYR A 149 -7.37 -4.49 -8.55
CA TYR A 149 -6.47 -5.43 -7.89
C TYR A 149 -7.24 -6.19 -6.81
N LEU A 150 -7.12 -7.51 -6.83
CA LEU A 150 -7.72 -8.42 -5.84
C LEU A 150 -6.60 -9.07 -5.04
N GLU A 151 -6.67 -8.96 -3.72
CA GLU A 151 -5.69 -9.51 -2.81
C GLU A 151 -6.33 -10.43 -1.77
N ALA A 152 -5.72 -11.60 -1.55
CA ALA A 152 -6.00 -12.47 -0.44
C ALA A 152 -4.75 -12.60 0.42
N SER A 153 -4.87 -12.51 1.76
CA SER A 153 -3.75 -12.70 2.65
C SER A 153 -4.11 -13.53 3.87
N VAL A 154 -3.10 -14.24 4.40
CA VAL A 154 -3.22 -15.11 5.58
C VAL A 154 -2.11 -14.72 6.55
N PRO A 155 -2.44 -14.15 7.73
CA PRO A 155 -1.51 -13.96 8.81
C PRO A 155 -1.33 -15.28 9.57
N PHE A 156 -0.11 -15.55 10.05
CA PHE A 156 0.17 -16.66 10.95
C PHE A 156 1.43 -16.38 11.77
N GLN A 157 1.58 -17.09 12.88
CA GLN A 157 2.76 -16.97 13.73
C GLN A 157 3.56 -18.27 13.70
N LEU A 158 4.87 -18.16 13.51
CA LEU A 158 5.80 -19.30 13.58
C LEU A 158 7.06 -18.87 14.33
N ALA A 159 7.41 -19.62 15.38
CA ALA A 159 8.63 -19.42 16.16
C ALA A 159 8.84 -17.96 16.63
N THR A 160 7.83 -17.32 17.19
CA THR A 160 7.86 -15.92 17.68
C THR A 160 8.10 -14.85 16.59
N VAL A 161 7.86 -15.20 15.35
CA VAL A 161 7.87 -14.30 14.20
C VAL A 161 6.47 -14.24 13.64
N ASP A 162 6.00 -13.05 13.34
CA ASP A 162 4.72 -12.82 12.67
C ASP A 162 4.92 -12.90 11.17
N TRP A 163 4.13 -13.75 10.52
CA TRP A 163 4.19 -13.99 9.09
C TRP A 163 2.91 -13.54 8.42
N LYS A 164 3.03 -13.07 7.18
CA LYS A 164 1.88 -12.80 6.31
C LYS A 164 2.20 -13.33 4.92
N ALA A 165 1.41 -14.31 4.47
CA ALA A 165 1.41 -14.76 3.08
C ALA A 165 0.34 -14.00 2.30
N THR A 166 0.68 -13.54 1.09
CA THR A 166 -0.22 -12.77 0.23
C THR A 166 -0.19 -13.32 -1.17
N ALA A 167 -1.36 -13.47 -1.78
CA ALA A 167 -1.52 -13.75 -3.20
C ALA A 167 -2.50 -12.74 -3.81
N ALA A 168 -2.13 -12.17 -4.96
CA ALA A 168 -2.96 -11.17 -5.58
C ALA A 168 -2.87 -11.18 -7.10
N ALA A 169 -3.95 -10.70 -7.71
CA ALA A 169 -4.10 -10.66 -9.16
C ALA A 169 -4.79 -9.39 -9.63
N VAL A 170 -4.46 -9.00 -10.84
CA VAL A 170 -5.16 -8.01 -11.64
C VAL A 170 -6.20 -8.75 -12.48
N PRO A 171 -7.52 -8.46 -12.34
CA PRO A 171 -8.57 -9.29 -12.95
C PRO A 171 -8.76 -9.05 -14.46
N PHE A 172 -8.33 -7.91 -14.97
CA PHE A 172 -8.46 -7.53 -16.38
C PHE A 172 -7.35 -6.56 -16.80
N GLU A 173 -7.35 -6.13 -18.07
CA GLU A 173 -6.38 -5.18 -18.59
C GLU A 173 -6.21 -3.96 -17.67
N SER A 174 -4.97 -3.67 -17.31
CA SER A 174 -4.62 -2.54 -16.47
C SER A 174 -3.29 -1.90 -16.89
N PRO A 175 -3.30 -0.66 -17.37
CA PRO A 175 -2.08 0.09 -17.64
C PRO A 175 -1.21 0.28 -16.39
N GLN A 176 -1.81 0.49 -15.22
CA GLN A 176 -1.10 0.69 -13.95
C GLN A 176 -0.23 -0.51 -13.57
N TYR A 177 -0.69 -1.73 -13.86
CA TYR A 177 0.04 -2.96 -13.58
C TYR A 177 0.75 -3.54 -14.80
N GLY A 178 0.65 -2.88 -15.97
CA GLY A 178 1.26 -3.34 -17.21
C GLY A 178 0.67 -4.68 -17.71
N THR A 179 -0.63 -4.91 -17.47
CA THR A 179 -1.29 -6.18 -17.83
C THR A 179 -2.29 -5.98 -18.96
N SER A 180 -2.34 -6.94 -19.91
CA SER A 180 -3.31 -6.95 -21.00
C SER A 180 -4.59 -7.76 -20.70
N GLY A 181 -4.69 -8.34 -19.49
CA GLY A 181 -5.79 -9.18 -19.05
C GLY A 181 -5.57 -9.67 -17.65
N PHE A 182 -6.21 -10.80 -17.27
CA PHE A 182 -5.96 -11.42 -15.95
C PHE A 182 -4.49 -11.78 -15.79
N ALA A 183 -3.91 -11.36 -14.63
CA ALA A 183 -2.53 -11.69 -14.30
C ALA A 183 -2.32 -11.77 -12.78
N VAL A 184 -1.58 -12.79 -12.33
CA VAL A 184 -1.05 -12.84 -10.96
C VAL A 184 0.16 -11.91 -10.91
N THR A 185 0.09 -10.85 -10.12
CA THR A 185 1.12 -9.81 -10.06
C THR A 185 1.86 -9.77 -8.72
N ASN A 186 1.34 -10.43 -7.68
CA ASN A 186 1.96 -10.43 -6.37
C ASN A 186 1.75 -11.76 -5.65
N LEU A 187 2.85 -12.44 -5.38
CA LEU A 187 2.94 -13.54 -4.44
C LEU A 187 4.01 -13.15 -3.43
N SER A 188 3.64 -12.92 -2.17
CA SER A 188 4.62 -12.47 -1.18
C SER A 188 4.51 -13.20 0.14
N LEU A 189 5.65 -13.27 0.82
CA LEU A 189 5.78 -13.79 2.18
C LEU A 189 6.58 -12.77 2.99
N ARG A 190 5.94 -12.15 3.98
CA ARG A 190 6.54 -11.19 4.91
C ARG A 190 6.72 -11.83 6.27
N ALA A 191 7.89 -11.65 6.86
CA ALA A 191 8.23 -11.97 8.24
C ALA A 191 8.49 -10.68 9.00
N THR A 192 7.89 -10.51 10.16
CA THR A 192 8.10 -9.34 11.05
C THR A 192 8.44 -9.81 12.44
N LYS A 193 9.43 -9.18 13.06
CA LYS A 193 9.83 -9.46 14.43
C LYS A 193 10.11 -8.17 15.18
N GLU A 194 9.53 -8.05 16.37
CA GLU A 194 9.85 -7.00 17.34
C GLU A 194 11.24 -7.25 17.93
N ILE A 195 12.14 -6.28 17.82
CA ILE A 195 13.43 -6.28 18.48
C ILE A 195 13.39 -5.32 19.66
N LYS A 196 13.41 -5.85 20.86
CA LYS A 196 13.46 -5.06 22.08
C LYS A 196 14.83 -4.37 22.20
N VAL A 197 14.84 -3.04 22.16
CA VAL A 197 16.06 -2.21 22.29
C VAL A 197 16.24 -1.76 23.74
N THR A 198 15.14 -1.34 24.39
CA THR A 198 15.09 -1.02 25.82
C THR A 198 13.84 -1.65 26.44
N ASP A 199 13.60 -1.45 27.73
CA ASP A 199 12.38 -1.95 28.38
C ASP A 199 11.11 -1.27 27.88
N THR A 200 11.23 -0.10 27.31
CA THR A 200 10.11 0.73 26.83
C THR A 200 10.13 0.99 25.32
N PHE A 201 11.14 0.50 24.59
CA PHE A 201 11.27 0.76 23.16
C PHE A 201 11.66 -0.51 22.39
N SER A 202 10.88 -0.81 21.37
CA SER A 202 11.12 -1.91 20.43
C SER A 202 11.10 -1.38 18.99
N ILE A 203 11.85 -2.05 18.12
CA ILE A 203 11.90 -1.76 16.70
C ILE A 203 11.39 -2.99 15.95
N PRO A 204 10.25 -2.92 15.24
CA PRO A 204 9.87 -3.95 14.27
C PRO A 204 10.86 -3.99 13.13
N ILE A 205 11.49 -5.14 12.92
CA ILE A 205 12.28 -5.44 11.71
C ILE A 205 11.49 -6.39 10.84
N PHE A 206 11.63 -6.27 9.53
CA PHE A 206 10.94 -7.16 8.62
C PHE A 206 11.76 -7.53 7.38
N GLY A 207 11.43 -8.70 6.85
CA GLY A 207 11.87 -9.14 5.54
C GLY A 207 10.67 -9.61 4.73
N GLN A 208 10.64 -9.32 3.44
CA GLN A 208 9.57 -9.74 2.53
C GLN A 208 10.16 -10.25 1.22
N LEU A 209 9.81 -11.48 0.86
CA LEU A 209 10.01 -11.99 -0.48
C LEU A 209 8.75 -11.72 -1.30
N THR A 210 8.92 -11.15 -2.49
CA THR A 210 7.82 -10.87 -3.40
C THR A 210 8.18 -11.41 -4.78
N ALA A 211 7.28 -12.17 -5.39
CA ALA A 211 7.37 -12.58 -6.79
C ALA A 211 6.21 -11.94 -7.58
N ASN A 212 6.52 -11.39 -8.75
CA ASN A 212 5.53 -11.00 -9.73
C ASN A 212 5.63 -11.93 -10.95
N PRO A 213 4.79 -12.98 -11.04
CA PRO A 213 4.83 -13.93 -12.14
C PRO A 213 4.57 -13.30 -13.51
N CYS A 214 3.73 -12.25 -13.56
CA CYS A 214 3.42 -11.56 -14.82
C CYS A 214 4.65 -10.86 -15.42
N SER A 215 5.43 -10.16 -14.60
CA SER A 215 6.65 -9.48 -15.04
C SER A 215 7.91 -10.37 -14.94
N GLN A 216 7.79 -11.59 -14.41
CA GLN A 216 8.88 -12.54 -14.16
C GLN A 216 9.98 -11.95 -13.26
N LYS A 217 9.60 -11.14 -12.28
CA LYS A 217 10.51 -10.49 -11.33
C LYS A 217 10.29 -11.01 -9.92
N ALA A 218 11.36 -11.02 -9.13
CA ALA A 218 11.33 -11.30 -7.70
C ALA A 218 12.17 -10.26 -6.95
N TYR A 219 11.75 -9.95 -5.73
CA TYR A 219 12.31 -8.90 -4.89
C TYR A 219 12.51 -9.38 -3.47
N LEU A 220 13.52 -8.85 -2.80
CA LEU A 220 13.76 -9.02 -1.36
C LEU A 220 13.74 -7.66 -0.68
N VAL A 221 12.67 -7.35 -0.01
CA VAL A 221 12.56 -6.15 0.82
C VAL A 221 13.03 -6.46 2.23
N LEU A 222 13.95 -5.67 2.73
CA LEU A 222 14.38 -5.65 4.12
C LEU A 222 14.10 -4.26 4.67
N GLY A 223 13.58 -4.19 5.88
CA GLY A 223 13.24 -2.92 6.49
C GLY A 223 13.05 -2.96 7.99
N PHE A 224 12.88 -1.80 8.55
CA PHE A 224 12.49 -1.62 9.95
C PHE A 224 11.57 -0.42 10.09
N THR A 225 10.76 -0.42 11.15
CA THR A 225 9.82 0.65 11.45
C THR A 225 10.28 1.42 12.68
N LEU A 226 10.38 2.74 12.59
CA LEU A 226 10.51 3.61 13.74
C LEU A 226 9.12 4.11 14.15
N GLN A 227 8.76 3.90 15.39
CA GLN A 227 7.51 4.35 16.01
C GLN A 227 7.77 4.74 17.46
N PRO A 228 7.10 5.81 18.00
CA PRO A 228 7.24 6.26 19.37
C PRO A 228 6.71 5.25 20.39
#